data_be35f405877dfe9103f7e719dfbd9e29
#
_entry.id   be35f405877dfe9103f7e719dfbd9e29
#
_cell.length_a   1.000
_cell.length_b   1.000
_cell.length_c   1.000
_cell.angle_alpha   90.00
_cell.angle_beta   90.00
_cell.angle_gamma   90.00
#
_symmetry.space_group_name_H-M   'P 1'
#
loop_
_entity.id
_entity.type
_entity.pdbx_description
1 polymer ?
#
loop_
_entity_poly.entity_id
_entity_poly.type
_entity_poly.pdbx_seq_one_letter_code
_entity_poly.pdbx_strand_id
1 'polypeptide(L)'
;AWLPHATFHPIYHEMHAIGRDRPRSTHAMVFATQSTHKLLAGLSQASQILVQESQTRKLDRYRFNESYLMHTSTSPQYAIIASCDVAASMMEAPGGTALVQESLQEARDFRRAMRKVEQEYDGSWWFRVWGPDNLSSGKALRQEEWMLHADEKWHGFGPVEPGFNMLDPIKATIITPGLDMEGEFADTGIPAAVVTKYLAEHGVVVEKTGLYSFFVMFTIGITKGRWNTLVTELQQFKADYDENQPLWRVMPDFVKAYPMYDRMGLRDLSTRVHDAYRRYDVARVTTDMYLSDMMPVMKPSDAYECLTHRKVERVPIDELEG
;
A
#
# COMPACT_ATOMS: atom_id res chain seq x y z
N ALA A 1 9.07 -12.07 -12.45
CA ALA A 1 8.10 -11.94 -11.34
C ALA A 1 6.66 -11.95 -11.82
N TRP A 2 6.41 -11.47 -13.01
CA TRP A 2 5.09 -11.34 -13.62
C TRP A 2 4.48 -12.67 -14.10
N LEU A 3 5.29 -13.50 -14.72
CA LEU A 3 4.83 -14.78 -15.27
C LEU A 3 4.37 -15.80 -14.23
N PRO A 4 5.04 -16.00 -13.09
CA PRO A 4 4.52 -16.87 -12.04
C PRO A 4 3.20 -16.38 -11.46
N HIS A 5 3.06 -15.07 -11.24
CA HIS A 5 1.80 -14.49 -10.78
C HIS A 5 0.70 -14.71 -11.81
N ALA A 6 0.97 -14.48 -13.10
CA ALA A 6 0.06 -14.77 -14.18
C ALA A 6 -0.33 -16.27 -14.24
N THR A 7 0.59 -17.16 -13.92
CA THR A 7 0.34 -18.61 -13.95
C THR A 7 -0.58 -19.07 -12.82
N PHE A 8 -0.48 -18.45 -11.65
CA PHE A 8 -1.20 -18.90 -10.45
C PHE A 8 -2.43 -18.05 -10.11
N HIS A 9 -2.56 -16.85 -10.65
CA HIS A 9 -3.72 -16.00 -10.39
C HIS A 9 -4.87 -16.36 -11.33
N PRO A 10 -6.09 -16.66 -10.82
CA PRO A 10 -7.24 -17.08 -11.63
C PRO A 10 -7.59 -16.12 -12.78
N ILE A 11 -7.38 -14.83 -12.58
CA ILE A 11 -7.61 -13.78 -13.58
C ILE A 11 -6.87 -14.04 -14.89
N TYR A 12 -5.68 -14.61 -14.84
CA TYR A 12 -4.89 -14.92 -16.04
C TYR A 12 -5.28 -16.25 -16.68
N HIS A 13 -6.02 -17.11 -15.98
CA HIS A 13 -6.62 -18.30 -16.56
C HIS A 13 -7.84 -17.98 -17.42
N GLU A 14 -8.55 -16.91 -17.08
CA GLU A 14 -9.69 -16.42 -17.84
C GLU A 14 -9.25 -15.54 -19.01
N MET A 15 -8.13 -14.86 -18.89
CA MET A 15 -7.48 -14.11 -19.98
C MET A 15 -6.69 -15.05 -20.89
N HIS A 16 -7.39 -15.87 -21.65
CA HIS A 16 -6.81 -16.91 -22.52
C HIS A 16 -5.68 -16.41 -23.43
N ALA A 17 -5.77 -15.18 -23.89
CA ALA A 17 -4.78 -14.57 -24.77
C ALA A 17 -3.39 -14.40 -24.13
N ILE A 18 -3.32 -14.12 -22.82
CA ILE A 18 -2.03 -13.83 -22.17
C ILE A 18 -1.33 -15.11 -21.72
N GLY A 19 -2.07 -16.10 -21.22
CA GLY A 19 -1.47 -17.29 -20.61
C GLY A 19 -1.24 -18.46 -21.59
N ARG A 20 -2.09 -18.62 -22.60
CA ARG A 20 -2.06 -19.79 -23.51
C ARG A 20 -1.39 -19.51 -24.84
N ASP A 21 -1.51 -18.30 -25.37
CA ASP A 21 -1.05 -17.96 -26.72
C ASP A 21 0.33 -17.33 -26.76
N ARG A 22 0.84 -16.86 -25.62
CA ARG A 22 2.27 -16.50 -25.54
C ARG A 22 3.08 -17.76 -25.29
N PRO A 23 3.99 -18.09 -26.20
CA PRO A 23 4.94 -19.17 -25.94
C PRO A 23 5.66 -18.87 -24.63
N ARG A 24 5.73 -19.85 -23.72
CA ARG A 24 6.59 -19.76 -22.55
C ARG A 24 7.95 -19.28 -23.01
N SER A 25 8.51 -18.28 -22.32
CA SER A 25 9.85 -17.81 -22.63
C SER A 25 10.76 -19.01 -22.88
N THR A 26 11.38 -19.07 -24.04
CA THR A 26 12.31 -20.16 -24.36
C THR A 26 13.55 -20.10 -23.50
N HIS A 27 13.91 -18.93 -22.97
CA HIS A 27 15.20 -18.68 -22.33
C HIS A 27 15.13 -18.21 -20.87
N ALA A 28 14.06 -17.55 -20.43
CA ALA A 28 13.97 -17.00 -19.09
C ALA A 28 13.39 -18.02 -18.10
N MET A 29 14.12 -18.26 -17.00
CA MET A 29 13.58 -18.89 -15.79
C MET A 29 13.07 -17.78 -14.87
N VAL A 30 11.89 -17.96 -14.29
CA VAL A 30 11.25 -16.93 -13.47
C VAL A 30 11.13 -17.39 -12.02
N PHE A 31 11.54 -16.55 -11.10
CA PHE A 31 11.38 -16.75 -9.67
C PHE A 31 10.44 -15.67 -9.13
N ALA A 32 9.51 -16.09 -8.28
CA ALA A 32 8.66 -15.18 -7.52
C ALA A 32 8.66 -15.54 -6.04
N THR A 33 8.79 -14.55 -5.19
CA THR A 33 8.65 -14.71 -3.75
C THR A 33 7.29 -14.17 -3.32
N GLN A 34 6.62 -14.90 -2.44
CA GLN A 34 5.31 -14.53 -1.91
C GLN A 34 5.32 -14.59 -0.38
N SER A 35 4.82 -13.53 0.23
CA SER A 35 4.59 -13.48 1.68
C SER A 35 3.20 -14.05 1.99
N THR A 36 3.12 -15.35 2.21
CA THR A 36 1.86 -16.04 2.50
C THR A 36 1.17 -15.50 3.76
N HIS A 37 1.95 -15.03 4.73
CA HIS A 37 1.46 -14.45 5.98
C HIS A 37 0.78 -13.09 5.84
N LYS A 38 0.92 -12.39 4.71
CA LYS A 38 0.35 -11.04 4.55
C LYS A 38 -1.09 -11.04 4.05
N LEU A 39 -1.39 -11.87 3.08
CA LEU A 39 -2.69 -11.90 2.42
C LEU A 39 -3.47 -13.18 2.67
N LEU A 40 -2.75 -14.29 2.79
CA LEU A 40 -3.31 -15.60 3.09
C LEU A 40 -3.17 -15.90 4.59
N ALA A 41 -3.76 -17.00 5.04
CA ALA A 41 -3.80 -17.36 6.46
C ALA A 41 -2.50 -17.98 7.01
N GLY A 42 -1.35 -17.73 6.39
CA GLY A 42 -0.05 -18.20 6.87
C GLY A 42 0.36 -17.51 8.18
N LEU A 43 1.06 -18.21 9.06
CA LEU A 43 1.65 -17.64 10.28
C LEU A 43 2.70 -16.58 9.88
N SER A 44 2.98 -15.64 10.80
CA SER A 44 4.01 -14.62 10.58
C SER A 44 5.33 -15.24 10.11
N GLN A 45 5.98 -14.62 9.14
CA GLN A 45 7.17 -15.10 8.42
C GLN A 45 6.92 -16.19 7.36
N ALA A 46 5.71 -16.75 7.26
CA ALA A 46 5.39 -17.71 6.22
C ALA A 46 5.55 -17.10 4.82
N SER A 47 6.41 -17.69 4.01
CA SER A 47 6.68 -17.24 2.64
C SER A 47 6.94 -18.43 1.72
N GLN A 48 6.81 -18.19 0.42
CA GLN A 48 7.02 -19.21 -0.61
C GLN A 48 7.87 -18.65 -1.74
N ILE A 49 8.66 -19.51 -2.34
CA ILE A 49 9.37 -19.23 -3.59
C ILE A 49 8.73 -20.07 -4.68
N LEU A 50 8.17 -19.43 -5.68
CA LEU A 50 7.61 -20.06 -6.86
C LEU A 50 8.64 -20.02 -7.99
N VAL A 51 8.86 -21.13 -8.65
CA VAL A 51 9.82 -21.24 -9.75
C VAL A 51 9.12 -21.75 -11.00
N GLN A 52 9.24 -20.99 -12.07
CA GLN A 52 8.81 -21.42 -13.41
C GLN A 52 10.04 -21.67 -14.30
N GLU A 53 10.25 -22.91 -14.65
CA GLU A 53 11.29 -23.28 -15.61
C GLU A 53 10.93 -22.82 -17.03
N SER A 54 11.95 -22.48 -17.81
CA SER A 54 11.77 -22.23 -19.24
C SER A 54 11.82 -23.55 -20.04
N GLN A 55 11.62 -23.47 -21.36
CA GLN A 55 11.77 -24.64 -22.23
C GLN A 55 13.21 -25.17 -22.26
N THR A 56 14.19 -24.27 -22.23
CA THR A 56 15.61 -24.58 -22.39
C THR A 56 16.41 -24.55 -21.09
N ARG A 57 15.91 -23.86 -20.05
CA ARG A 57 16.59 -23.77 -18.76
C ARG A 57 15.78 -24.47 -17.68
N LYS A 58 16.43 -25.45 -17.05
CA LYS A 58 15.87 -26.18 -15.91
C LYS A 58 16.54 -25.73 -14.62
N LEU A 59 15.81 -25.85 -13.52
CA LEU A 59 16.34 -25.58 -12.21
C LEU A 59 17.37 -26.63 -11.82
N ASP A 60 18.60 -26.24 -11.60
CA ASP A 60 19.55 -27.04 -10.86
C ASP A 60 19.13 -27.08 -9.39
N ARG A 61 18.44 -28.14 -9.01
CA ARG A 61 17.87 -28.27 -7.66
C ARG A 61 18.96 -28.32 -6.59
N TYR A 62 20.13 -28.86 -6.89
CA TYR A 62 21.23 -28.91 -5.94
C TYR A 62 21.75 -27.47 -5.65
N ARG A 63 22.10 -26.73 -6.68
CA ARG A 63 22.55 -25.34 -6.55
C ARG A 63 21.51 -24.44 -5.91
N PHE A 64 20.25 -24.62 -6.27
CA PHE A 64 19.16 -23.86 -5.68
C PHE A 64 19.04 -24.15 -4.17
N ASN A 65 19.09 -25.42 -3.79
CA ASN A 65 19.00 -25.83 -2.39
C ASN A 65 20.19 -25.32 -1.56
N GLU A 66 21.40 -25.40 -2.08
CA GLU A 66 22.59 -24.82 -1.44
C GLU A 66 22.43 -23.30 -1.23
N SER A 67 22.04 -22.57 -2.28
CA SER A 67 21.80 -21.14 -2.19
C SER A 67 20.66 -20.79 -1.22
N TYR A 68 19.60 -21.60 -1.22
CA TYR A 68 18.49 -21.43 -0.30
C TYR A 68 18.93 -21.60 1.15
N LEU A 69 19.67 -22.68 1.46
CA LEU A 69 20.17 -22.97 2.81
C LEU A 69 21.16 -21.91 3.32
N MET A 70 21.92 -21.28 2.43
CA MET A 70 22.82 -20.18 2.79
C MET A 70 22.10 -18.92 3.24
N HIS A 71 20.84 -18.71 2.82
CA HIS A 71 20.08 -17.50 3.06
C HIS A 71 18.85 -17.68 3.95
N THR A 72 18.58 -18.89 4.39
CA THR A 72 17.44 -19.22 5.26
C THR A 72 17.93 -19.74 6.61
N SER A 73 16.98 -19.86 7.56
CA SER A 73 17.28 -20.45 8.86
C SER A 73 17.63 -21.94 8.71
N THR A 74 18.67 -22.37 9.39
CA THR A 74 19.02 -23.81 9.54
C THR A 74 18.09 -24.54 10.50
N SER A 75 17.20 -23.81 11.20
CA SER A 75 16.23 -24.34 12.16
C SER A 75 14.80 -24.03 11.69
N PRO A 76 14.31 -24.69 10.62
CA PRO A 76 12.99 -24.41 10.08
C PRO A 76 11.90 -24.74 11.11
N GLN A 77 10.96 -23.80 11.27
CA GLN A 77 9.82 -24.03 12.14
C GLN A 77 8.69 -24.70 11.33
N TYR A 78 8.43 -25.96 11.62
CA TYR A 78 7.42 -26.76 10.91
C TYR A 78 6.01 -26.15 11.01
N ALA A 79 5.67 -25.48 12.11
CA ALA A 79 4.38 -24.79 12.24
C ALA A 79 4.21 -23.70 11.17
N ILE A 80 5.27 -22.93 10.86
CA ILE A 80 5.26 -21.92 9.80
C ILE A 80 5.12 -22.57 8.42
N ILE A 81 5.87 -23.64 8.17
CA ILE A 81 5.80 -24.38 6.90
C ILE A 81 4.40 -24.97 6.71
N ALA A 82 3.87 -25.67 7.74
CA ALA A 82 2.55 -26.25 7.71
C ALA A 82 1.46 -25.18 7.51
N SER A 83 1.64 -23.97 8.04
CA SER A 83 0.69 -22.89 7.81
C SER A 83 0.59 -22.44 6.34
N CYS A 84 1.66 -22.60 5.54
CA CYS A 84 1.60 -22.36 4.11
C CYS A 84 0.70 -23.40 3.40
N ASP A 85 0.79 -24.65 3.81
CA ASP A 85 -0.03 -25.75 3.28
C ASP A 85 -1.51 -25.59 3.65
N VAL A 86 -1.76 -25.27 4.92
CA VAL A 86 -3.12 -24.95 5.41
C VAL A 86 -3.70 -23.75 4.66
N ALA A 87 -2.90 -22.69 4.47
CA ALA A 87 -3.35 -21.51 3.73
C ALA A 87 -3.68 -21.85 2.26
N ALA A 88 -2.89 -22.73 1.62
CA ALA A 88 -3.19 -23.21 0.28
C ALA A 88 -4.51 -23.98 0.24
N SER A 89 -4.71 -24.91 1.17
CA SER A 89 -5.96 -25.71 1.28
C SER A 89 -7.18 -24.84 1.57
N MET A 90 -7.05 -23.78 2.39
CA MET A 90 -8.12 -22.82 2.63
C MET A 90 -8.55 -22.07 1.36
N MET A 91 -7.63 -21.92 0.40
CA MET A 91 -7.91 -21.22 -0.87
C MET A 91 -8.48 -22.14 -1.95
N GLU A 92 -8.64 -23.43 -1.68
CA GLU A 92 -9.31 -24.35 -2.58
C GLU A 92 -10.82 -24.07 -2.64
N ALA A 93 -11.41 -24.30 -3.84
CA ALA A 93 -12.84 -24.13 -4.03
C ALA A 93 -13.66 -25.21 -3.27
N PRO A 94 -14.84 -24.88 -2.72
CA PRO A 94 -15.53 -23.60 -2.82
C PRO A 94 -15.15 -22.59 -1.72
N GLY A 95 -14.43 -23.01 -0.68
CA GLY A 95 -14.12 -22.19 0.49
C GLY A 95 -13.30 -20.95 0.17
N GLY A 96 -12.21 -21.11 -0.57
CA GLY A 96 -11.35 -20.00 -0.98
C GLY A 96 -12.08 -18.99 -1.87
N THR A 97 -12.95 -19.46 -2.76
CA THR A 97 -13.79 -18.58 -3.56
C THR A 97 -14.69 -17.71 -2.68
N ALA A 98 -15.33 -18.29 -1.66
CA ALA A 98 -16.19 -17.56 -0.73
C ALA A 98 -15.40 -16.48 0.04
N LEU A 99 -14.24 -16.84 0.59
CA LEU A 99 -13.37 -15.90 1.32
C LEU A 99 -12.95 -14.70 0.46
N VAL A 100 -12.55 -14.94 -0.78
CA VAL A 100 -12.19 -13.88 -1.73
C VAL A 100 -13.39 -13.02 -2.07
N GLN A 101 -14.55 -13.61 -2.34
CA GLN A 101 -15.77 -12.86 -2.65
C GLN A 101 -16.24 -11.99 -1.48
N GLU A 102 -16.12 -12.45 -0.24
CA GLU A 102 -16.40 -11.63 0.94
C GLU A 102 -15.48 -10.42 1.01
N SER A 103 -14.18 -10.58 0.84
CA SER A 103 -13.21 -9.47 0.85
C SER A 103 -13.50 -8.45 -0.26
N LEU A 104 -13.81 -8.93 -1.47
CA LEU A 104 -14.20 -8.08 -2.59
C LEU A 104 -15.50 -7.32 -2.31
N GLN A 105 -16.48 -7.99 -1.70
CA GLN A 105 -17.75 -7.36 -1.36
C GLN A 105 -17.57 -6.26 -0.30
N GLU A 106 -16.80 -6.49 0.76
CA GLU A 106 -16.52 -5.49 1.79
C GLU A 106 -15.77 -4.28 1.21
N ALA A 107 -14.79 -4.50 0.34
CA ALA A 107 -14.08 -3.43 -0.33
C ALA A 107 -15.00 -2.56 -1.23
N ARG A 108 -15.95 -3.19 -1.88
CA ARG A 108 -16.96 -2.51 -2.70
C ARG A 108 -17.97 -1.72 -1.86
N ASP A 109 -18.44 -2.34 -0.77
CA ASP A 109 -19.39 -1.69 0.13
C ASP A 109 -18.77 -0.48 0.83
N PHE A 110 -17.49 -0.55 1.19
CA PHE A 110 -16.72 0.60 1.65
C PHE A 110 -16.68 1.72 0.61
N ARG A 111 -16.35 1.42 -0.66
CA ARG A 111 -16.30 2.43 -1.74
C ARG A 111 -17.68 3.09 -1.95
N ARG A 112 -18.75 2.31 -1.88
CA ARG A 112 -20.13 2.83 -1.96
C ARG A 112 -20.47 3.73 -0.78
N ALA A 113 -20.08 3.34 0.44
CA ALA A 113 -20.31 4.16 1.63
C ALA A 113 -19.56 5.50 1.53
N MET A 114 -18.29 5.49 1.11
CA MET A 114 -17.52 6.71 0.90
C MET A 114 -18.15 7.62 -0.17
N ARG A 115 -18.64 7.05 -1.26
CA ARG A 115 -19.35 7.82 -2.29
C ARG A 115 -20.67 8.40 -1.80
N LYS A 116 -21.41 7.66 -0.96
CA LYS A 116 -22.62 8.15 -0.34
C LYS A 116 -22.34 9.33 0.58
N VAL A 117 -21.33 9.22 1.43
CA VAL A 117 -20.88 10.33 2.28
C VAL A 117 -20.51 11.55 1.45
N GLU A 118 -19.74 11.39 0.36
CA GLU A 118 -19.41 12.47 -0.55
C GLU A 118 -20.65 13.21 -1.08
N GLN A 119 -21.69 12.45 -1.47
CA GLN A 119 -22.96 13.01 -1.94
C GLN A 119 -23.72 13.75 -0.82
N GLU A 120 -23.72 13.25 0.40
CA GLU A 120 -24.37 13.86 1.57
C GLU A 120 -23.73 15.20 1.96
N TYR A 121 -22.43 15.36 1.71
CA TYR A 121 -21.68 16.57 2.03
C TYR A 121 -21.67 17.62 0.91
N ASP A 122 -22.33 17.37 -0.20
CA ASP A 122 -22.56 18.31 -1.31
C ASP A 122 -21.33 19.13 -1.73
N GLY A 123 -20.24 18.43 -2.04
CA GLY A 123 -18.97 19.02 -2.49
C GLY A 123 -18.04 19.53 -1.39
N SER A 124 -18.46 19.51 -0.12
CA SER A 124 -17.60 19.88 1.00
C SER A 124 -16.78 18.71 1.57
N TRP A 125 -16.98 17.49 1.05
CA TRP A 125 -16.23 16.30 1.45
C TRP A 125 -14.85 16.27 0.80
N TRP A 126 -13.83 15.79 1.52
CA TRP A 126 -12.44 15.78 1.05
C TRP A 126 -11.90 14.41 0.71
N PHE A 127 -12.36 13.37 1.42
CA PHE A 127 -11.78 12.04 1.32
C PHE A 127 -12.41 11.26 0.20
N ARG A 128 -11.63 10.92 -0.82
CA ARG A 128 -12.09 10.09 -1.93
C ARG A 128 -11.29 8.80 -2.00
N VAL A 129 -11.95 7.72 -2.37
CA VAL A 129 -11.24 6.46 -2.62
C VAL A 129 -10.73 6.47 -4.05
N TRP A 130 -9.42 6.39 -4.19
CA TRP A 130 -8.77 6.36 -5.49
C TRP A 130 -9.27 5.19 -6.36
N GLY A 131 -9.61 5.48 -7.60
CA GLY A 131 -10.17 4.52 -8.55
C GLY A 131 -11.18 5.19 -9.49
N PRO A 132 -11.64 4.49 -10.53
CA PRO A 132 -12.65 5.00 -11.43
C PRO A 132 -14.01 5.11 -10.73
N ASP A 133 -14.81 6.08 -11.16
CA ASP A 133 -16.11 6.41 -10.53
C ASP A 133 -17.12 5.26 -10.59
N ASN A 134 -17.05 4.41 -11.63
CA ASN A 134 -17.95 3.26 -11.82
C ASN A 134 -17.84 2.22 -10.70
N LEU A 135 -16.71 2.13 -9.99
CA LEU A 135 -16.51 1.20 -8.88
C LEU A 135 -17.47 1.41 -7.70
N SER A 136 -18.06 2.60 -7.61
CA SER A 136 -19.08 2.94 -6.62
C SER A 136 -20.51 2.62 -7.08
N SER A 137 -20.70 2.16 -8.32
CA SER A 137 -22.00 1.81 -8.86
C SER A 137 -22.62 0.62 -8.10
N GLY A 138 -23.95 0.57 -8.03
CA GLY A 138 -24.67 -0.50 -7.32
C GLY A 138 -24.60 -1.87 -8.01
N LYS A 139 -24.04 -1.97 -9.20
CA LYS A 139 -23.97 -3.21 -10.00
C LYS A 139 -22.79 -4.09 -9.57
N ALA A 140 -22.90 -5.38 -9.80
CA ALA A 140 -21.77 -6.29 -9.71
C ALA A 140 -20.75 -5.91 -10.78
N LEU A 141 -19.51 -5.65 -10.34
CA LEU A 141 -18.45 -5.22 -11.24
C LEU A 141 -17.85 -6.46 -11.91
N ARG A 142 -17.67 -6.36 -13.21
CA ARG A 142 -16.87 -7.32 -13.96
C ARG A 142 -15.41 -6.95 -13.87
N GLN A 143 -14.54 -7.90 -14.21
CA GLN A 143 -13.11 -7.71 -14.17
C GLN A 143 -12.65 -6.50 -15.00
N GLU A 144 -13.23 -6.30 -16.16
CA GLU A 144 -12.89 -5.20 -17.07
C GLU A 144 -13.07 -3.82 -16.43
N GLU A 145 -13.98 -3.70 -15.47
CA GLU A 145 -14.26 -2.43 -14.77
C GLU A 145 -13.17 -2.04 -13.77
N TRP A 146 -12.26 -2.97 -13.45
CA TRP A 146 -11.08 -2.74 -12.60
C TRP A 146 -9.81 -2.49 -13.41
N MET A 147 -9.85 -2.68 -14.73
CA MET A 147 -8.71 -2.43 -15.61
C MET A 147 -8.45 -0.94 -15.75
N LEU A 148 -7.18 -0.58 -15.92
CA LEU A 148 -6.77 0.78 -16.23
C LEU A 148 -6.83 0.97 -17.75
N HIS A 149 -7.45 2.07 -18.16
CA HIS A 149 -7.55 2.45 -19.58
C HIS A 149 -6.70 3.67 -19.86
N ALA A 150 -6.05 3.70 -21.03
CA ALA A 150 -5.10 4.75 -21.41
C ALA A 150 -5.69 6.16 -21.50
N ASP A 151 -7.00 6.28 -21.71
CA ASP A 151 -7.74 7.53 -21.79
C ASP A 151 -8.26 8.05 -20.44
N GLU A 152 -8.15 7.23 -19.41
CA GLU A 152 -8.57 7.61 -18.05
C GLU A 152 -7.45 8.37 -17.33
N LYS A 153 -7.80 9.48 -16.68
CA LYS A 153 -6.84 10.35 -15.99
C LYS A 153 -6.71 10.04 -14.50
N TRP A 154 -7.69 9.34 -13.92
CA TRP A 154 -7.74 9.13 -12.46
C TRP A 154 -6.53 8.39 -11.89
N HIS A 155 -5.85 7.55 -12.70
CA HIS A 155 -4.70 6.76 -12.24
C HIS A 155 -3.36 7.50 -12.34
N GLY A 156 -3.23 8.55 -13.17
CA GLY A 156 -2.01 9.35 -13.27
C GLY A 156 -0.80 8.68 -13.96
N PHE A 157 -0.94 7.45 -14.47
CA PHE A 157 0.19 6.71 -15.08
C PHE A 157 0.47 7.07 -16.55
N GLY A 158 -0.33 7.97 -17.14
CA GLY A 158 -0.26 8.22 -18.59
C GLY A 158 -0.74 7.01 -19.40
N PRO A 159 -0.28 6.86 -20.65
CA PRO A 159 -0.71 5.76 -21.52
C PRO A 159 -0.32 4.41 -20.93
N VAL A 160 -1.29 3.53 -20.72
CA VAL A 160 -1.11 2.14 -20.27
C VAL A 160 -1.53 1.17 -21.37
N GLU A 161 -0.83 0.05 -21.51
CA GLU A 161 -1.21 -0.97 -22.47
C GLU A 161 -2.50 -1.66 -22.03
N PRO A 162 -3.54 -1.73 -22.90
CA PRO A 162 -4.81 -2.32 -22.52
C PRO A 162 -4.71 -3.78 -22.04
N GLY A 163 -5.46 -4.13 -21.01
CA GLY A 163 -5.55 -5.49 -20.50
C GLY A 163 -4.39 -5.99 -19.62
N PHE A 164 -3.41 -5.15 -19.31
CA PHE A 164 -2.26 -5.56 -18.49
C PHE A 164 -2.27 -5.00 -17.07
N ASN A 165 -2.91 -3.88 -16.86
CA ASN A 165 -2.91 -3.20 -15.57
C ASN A 165 -4.32 -3.18 -14.98
N MET A 166 -4.43 -3.53 -13.73
CA MET A 166 -5.70 -3.59 -13.01
C MET A 166 -5.53 -3.01 -11.61
N LEU A 167 -6.51 -2.24 -11.17
CA LEU A 167 -6.61 -1.83 -9.78
C LEU A 167 -6.89 -3.07 -8.92
N ASP A 168 -6.11 -3.26 -7.85
CA ASP A 168 -6.36 -4.34 -6.90
C ASP A 168 -7.66 -4.04 -6.11
N PRO A 169 -8.72 -4.83 -6.29
CA PRO A 169 -10.03 -4.51 -5.72
C PRO A 169 -10.05 -4.44 -4.20
N ILE A 170 -9.24 -5.26 -3.52
CA ILE A 170 -9.21 -5.33 -2.06
C ILE A 170 -8.33 -4.25 -1.41
N LYS A 171 -7.66 -3.44 -2.22
CA LYS A 171 -6.87 -2.31 -1.75
C LYS A 171 -7.62 -1.01 -2.01
N ALA A 172 -7.82 -0.22 -0.97
CA ALA A 172 -8.46 1.07 -1.07
C ALA A 172 -7.50 2.16 -0.58
N THR A 173 -7.05 2.99 -1.53
CA THR A 173 -6.27 4.19 -1.22
C THR A 173 -7.22 5.36 -1.06
N ILE A 174 -7.19 6.00 0.08
CA ILE A 174 -7.96 7.20 0.38
C ILE A 174 -7.07 8.41 0.12
N ILE A 175 -7.54 9.31 -0.74
CA ILE A 175 -6.86 10.56 -1.09
C ILE A 175 -7.36 11.66 -0.17
N THR A 176 -6.42 12.50 0.29
CA THR A 176 -6.68 13.75 1.01
C THR A 176 -6.31 14.95 0.14
N PRO A 177 -6.92 16.14 0.32
CA PRO A 177 -6.61 17.29 -0.51
C PRO A 177 -5.23 17.87 -0.22
N GLY A 178 -4.60 18.48 -1.23
CA GLY A 178 -3.37 19.23 -1.06
C GLY A 178 -2.26 18.93 -2.07
N LEU A 179 -2.38 17.83 -2.82
CA LEU A 179 -1.47 17.45 -3.90
C LEU A 179 -2.29 16.84 -5.04
N ASP A 180 -2.06 17.28 -6.26
CA ASP A 180 -2.72 16.72 -7.44
C ASP A 180 -1.94 15.53 -8.03
N MET A 181 -2.45 14.99 -9.15
CA MET A 181 -1.83 13.86 -9.83
C MET A 181 -0.59 14.25 -10.65
N GLU A 182 -0.40 15.51 -10.93
CA GLU A 182 0.75 16.10 -11.59
C GLU A 182 1.90 16.38 -10.62
N GLY A 183 1.64 16.28 -9.30
CA GLY A 183 2.61 16.53 -8.25
C GLY A 183 2.66 17.98 -7.76
N GLU A 184 1.68 18.80 -8.15
CA GLU A 184 1.60 20.19 -7.77
C GLU A 184 0.83 20.36 -6.46
N PHE A 185 1.38 21.16 -5.56
CA PHE A 185 0.74 21.46 -4.29
C PHE A 185 -0.38 22.50 -4.44
N ALA A 186 -1.54 22.23 -3.88
CA ALA A 186 -2.61 23.22 -3.73
C ALA A 186 -2.24 24.31 -2.69
N ASP A 187 -3.01 25.39 -2.66
CA ASP A 187 -2.80 26.47 -1.65
C ASP A 187 -3.10 25.99 -0.23
N THR A 188 -4.00 25.05 -0.07
CA THR A 188 -4.38 24.45 1.20
C THR A 188 -4.42 22.94 1.07
N GLY A 189 -4.17 22.23 2.16
CA GLY A 189 -4.19 20.78 2.13
C GLY A 189 -4.31 20.14 3.50
N ILE A 190 -4.64 18.85 3.49
CA ILE A 190 -4.74 18.01 4.67
C ILE A 190 -3.76 16.86 4.52
N PRO A 191 -2.53 16.98 5.05
CA PRO A 191 -1.53 15.91 4.96
C PRO A 191 -2.06 14.61 5.58
N ALA A 192 -1.89 13.51 4.85
CA ALA A 192 -2.37 12.21 5.30
C ALA A 192 -1.78 11.78 6.65
N ALA A 193 -0.57 12.23 6.98
CA ALA A 193 0.05 11.95 8.28
C ALA A 193 -0.76 12.51 9.46
N VAL A 194 -1.40 13.68 9.30
CA VAL A 194 -2.29 14.25 10.34
C VAL A 194 -3.55 13.40 10.49
N VAL A 195 -4.17 13.03 9.36
CA VAL A 195 -5.39 12.19 9.35
C VAL A 195 -5.10 10.84 9.99
N THR A 196 -4.04 10.15 9.58
CA THR A 196 -3.75 8.80 10.08
C THR A 196 -3.29 8.80 11.53
N LYS A 197 -2.65 9.86 12.00
CA LYS A 197 -2.32 10.02 13.41
C LYS A 197 -3.59 10.22 14.25
N TYR A 198 -4.52 11.06 13.78
CA TYR A 198 -5.83 11.22 14.40
C TYR A 198 -6.58 9.87 14.46
N LEU A 199 -6.69 9.18 13.32
CA LEU A 199 -7.36 7.87 13.24
C LEU A 199 -6.76 6.85 14.20
N ALA A 200 -5.44 6.82 14.37
CA ALA A 200 -4.75 5.90 15.28
C ALA A 200 -5.15 6.13 16.74
N GLU A 201 -5.31 7.38 17.17
CA GLU A 201 -5.78 7.71 18.51
C GLU A 201 -7.27 7.38 18.72
N HIS A 202 -8.03 7.30 17.62
CA HIS A 202 -9.44 6.88 17.62
C HIS A 202 -9.63 5.38 17.33
N GLY A 203 -8.56 4.58 17.44
CA GLY A 203 -8.62 3.13 17.34
C GLY A 203 -8.63 2.56 15.91
N VAL A 204 -8.31 3.39 14.90
CA VAL A 204 -8.21 2.97 13.50
C VAL A 204 -6.76 3.07 13.03
N VAL A 205 -6.14 1.92 12.76
CA VAL A 205 -4.78 1.83 12.22
C VAL A 205 -4.85 1.50 10.74
N VAL A 206 -4.22 2.34 9.92
CA VAL A 206 -4.13 2.14 8.47
C VAL A 206 -2.87 1.37 8.09
N GLU A 207 -2.85 0.78 6.91
CA GLU A 207 -1.70 -0.04 6.44
C GLU A 207 -0.49 0.83 6.10
N LYS A 208 -0.69 1.90 5.33
CA LYS A 208 0.38 2.82 4.91
C LYS A 208 -0.14 4.25 4.83
N THR A 209 0.78 5.19 5.05
CA THR A 209 0.53 6.62 4.94
C THR A 209 1.52 7.24 3.96
N GLY A 210 1.02 7.91 2.93
CA GLY A 210 1.78 8.76 2.00
C GLY A 210 1.69 10.23 2.40
N LEU A 211 2.05 11.13 1.49
CA LEU A 211 1.95 12.58 1.74
C LEU A 211 0.49 13.04 1.82
N TYR A 212 -0.31 12.70 0.80
CA TYR A 212 -1.74 13.04 0.70
C TYR A 212 -2.60 11.83 0.36
N SER A 213 -2.19 10.67 0.80
CA SER A 213 -2.97 9.46 0.69
C SER A 213 -2.63 8.50 1.81
N PHE A 214 -3.59 7.65 2.15
CA PHE A 214 -3.35 6.50 3.01
C PHE A 214 -4.15 5.31 2.51
N PHE A 215 -3.75 4.13 2.90
CA PHE A 215 -4.27 2.94 2.30
C PHE A 215 -4.74 1.92 3.34
N VAL A 216 -5.86 1.29 3.04
CA VAL A 216 -6.46 0.21 3.81
C VAL A 216 -6.64 -1.03 2.94
N MET A 217 -6.58 -2.20 3.55
CA MET A 217 -6.64 -3.48 2.86
C MET A 217 -7.77 -4.35 3.42
N PHE A 218 -8.54 -4.93 2.51
CA PHE A 218 -9.64 -5.84 2.81
C PHE A 218 -9.14 -7.28 2.66
N THR A 219 -8.59 -7.84 3.72
CA THR A 219 -8.03 -9.19 3.71
C THR A 219 -9.12 -10.25 3.87
N ILE A 220 -8.80 -11.50 3.52
CA ILE A 220 -9.66 -12.64 3.84
C ILE A 220 -9.91 -12.72 5.36
N GLY A 221 -11.14 -13.07 5.74
CA GLY A 221 -11.54 -13.12 7.14
C GLY A 221 -11.86 -11.77 7.77
N ILE A 222 -11.95 -10.70 6.99
CA ILE A 222 -12.42 -9.40 7.48
C ILE A 222 -13.84 -9.51 8.03
N THR A 223 -14.06 -8.94 9.22
CA THR A 223 -15.40 -8.87 9.79
C THR A 223 -16.26 -7.91 8.97
N LYS A 224 -17.46 -8.39 8.60
CA LYS A 224 -18.42 -7.62 7.81
C LYS A 224 -18.72 -6.26 8.44
N GLY A 225 -18.62 -5.21 7.62
CA GLY A 225 -18.94 -3.84 8.02
C GLY A 225 -17.93 -3.20 8.99
N ARG A 226 -16.81 -3.84 9.33
CA ARG A 226 -15.81 -3.27 10.25
C ARG A 226 -15.25 -1.92 9.77
N TRP A 227 -15.21 -1.69 8.48
CA TRP A 227 -14.79 -0.43 7.87
C TRP A 227 -15.71 0.76 8.19
N ASN A 228 -16.92 0.53 8.73
CA ASN A 228 -17.81 1.61 9.17
C ASN A 228 -17.15 2.52 10.21
N THR A 229 -16.33 1.94 11.11
CA THR A 229 -15.56 2.74 12.07
C THR A 229 -14.67 3.75 11.34
N LEU A 230 -13.95 3.33 10.30
CA LEU A 230 -13.13 4.26 9.51
C LEU A 230 -13.96 5.38 8.89
N VAL A 231 -15.09 5.06 8.28
CA VAL A 231 -15.98 6.07 7.66
C VAL A 231 -16.48 7.08 8.72
N THR A 232 -16.90 6.59 9.88
CA THR A 232 -17.36 7.45 10.99
C THR A 232 -16.24 8.34 11.50
N GLU A 233 -15.04 7.82 11.69
CA GLU A 233 -13.90 8.61 12.17
C GLU A 233 -13.42 9.64 11.14
N LEU A 234 -13.56 9.38 9.84
CA LEU A 234 -13.30 10.38 8.81
C LEU A 234 -14.33 11.52 8.83
N GLN A 235 -15.60 11.20 9.10
CA GLN A 235 -16.64 12.23 9.29
C GLN A 235 -16.39 13.05 10.57
N GLN A 236 -15.98 12.39 11.65
CA GLN A 236 -15.61 13.08 12.89
C GLN A 236 -14.37 13.95 12.70
N PHE A 237 -13.35 13.44 12.02
CA PHE A 237 -12.17 14.25 11.65
C PHE A 237 -12.57 15.52 10.90
N LYS A 238 -13.49 15.39 9.95
CA LYS A 238 -13.98 16.58 9.21
C LYS A 238 -14.66 17.58 10.13
N ALA A 239 -15.54 17.14 11.01
CA ALA A 239 -16.22 18.01 11.96
C ALA A 239 -15.22 18.71 12.89
N ASP A 240 -14.28 17.99 13.46
CA ASP A 240 -13.24 18.51 14.35
C ASP A 240 -12.30 19.49 13.62
N TYR A 241 -12.00 19.21 12.35
CA TYR A 241 -11.20 20.10 11.51
C TYR A 241 -11.96 21.40 11.17
N ASP A 242 -13.22 21.32 10.77
CA ASP A 242 -14.04 22.47 10.44
C ASP A 242 -14.23 23.43 11.63
N GLU A 243 -14.32 22.87 12.83
CA GLU A 243 -14.37 23.61 14.09
C GLU A 243 -12.98 24.01 14.61
N ASN A 244 -11.92 23.55 13.99
CA ASN A 244 -10.54 23.70 14.46
C ASN A 244 -10.36 23.26 15.92
N GLN A 245 -10.91 22.10 16.26
CA GLN A 245 -10.86 21.57 17.62
C GLN A 245 -9.43 21.50 18.17
N PRO A 246 -9.21 21.83 19.44
CA PRO A 246 -7.87 21.84 20.01
C PRO A 246 -7.28 20.43 20.09
N LEU A 247 -6.00 20.30 19.75
CA LEU A 247 -5.30 19.00 19.68
C LEU A 247 -5.31 18.25 21.01
N TRP A 248 -5.23 18.93 22.14
CA TRP A 248 -5.29 18.28 23.46
C TRP A 248 -6.61 17.51 23.67
N ARG A 249 -7.67 17.89 22.97
CA ARG A 249 -8.98 17.23 23.03
C ARG A 249 -9.08 16.05 22.06
N VAL A 250 -8.66 16.25 20.81
CA VAL A 250 -8.87 15.29 19.71
C VAL A 250 -7.68 14.39 19.44
N MET A 251 -6.50 14.75 19.92
CA MET A 251 -5.25 13.99 19.79
C MET A 251 -4.41 14.07 21.10
N PRO A 252 -4.95 13.65 22.24
CA PRO A 252 -4.29 13.83 23.55
C PRO A 252 -2.94 13.12 23.68
N ASP A 253 -2.79 11.93 23.10
CA ASP A 253 -1.52 11.18 23.15
C ASP A 253 -0.45 11.85 22.30
N PHE A 254 -0.84 12.45 21.17
CA PHE A 254 0.07 13.27 20.36
C PHE A 254 0.56 14.48 21.15
N VAL A 255 -0.33 15.22 21.78
CA VAL A 255 0.05 16.40 22.57
C VAL A 255 0.92 16.01 23.76
N LYS A 256 0.63 14.90 24.42
CA LYS A 256 1.46 14.38 25.51
C LYS A 256 2.89 14.07 25.05
N ALA A 257 3.03 13.51 23.85
CA ALA A 257 4.34 13.21 23.25
C ALA A 257 5.05 14.48 22.73
N TYR A 258 4.28 15.47 22.29
CA TYR A 258 4.77 16.69 21.67
C TYR A 258 4.09 17.95 22.28
N PRO A 259 4.43 18.35 23.50
CA PRO A 259 3.75 19.43 24.22
C PRO A 259 3.77 20.81 23.54
N MET A 260 4.70 21.01 22.60
CA MET A 260 4.78 22.26 21.83
C MET A 260 3.54 22.50 20.95
N TYR A 261 2.71 21.49 20.71
CA TYR A 261 1.47 21.59 19.92
C TYR A 261 0.20 21.77 20.76
N ASP A 262 0.30 21.84 22.09
CA ASP A 262 -0.85 21.92 23.02
C ASP A 262 -1.86 23.03 22.69
N ARG A 263 -1.36 24.17 22.21
CA ARG A 263 -2.20 25.35 21.90
C ARG A 263 -2.70 25.40 20.46
N MET A 264 -2.47 24.37 19.67
CA MET A 264 -2.89 24.31 18.27
C MET A 264 -4.24 23.61 18.13
N GLY A 265 -4.99 24.05 17.11
CA GLY A 265 -6.14 23.30 16.61
C GLY A 265 -5.75 22.30 15.53
N LEU A 266 -6.67 21.39 15.21
CA LEU A 266 -6.46 20.35 14.21
C LEU A 266 -6.19 20.91 12.81
N ARG A 267 -6.93 21.96 12.43
CA ARG A 267 -6.72 22.67 11.16
C ARG A 267 -5.39 23.42 11.15
N ASP A 268 -5.02 24.05 12.26
CA ASP A 268 -3.73 24.77 12.37
C ASP A 268 -2.55 23.81 12.19
N LEU A 269 -2.60 22.61 12.79
CA LEU A 269 -1.59 21.58 12.59
C LEU A 269 -1.53 21.16 11.11
N SER A 270 -2.68 20.88 10.50
CA SER A 270 -2.75 20.48 9.10
C SER A 270 -2.14 21.53 8.17
N THR A 271 -2.50 22.80 8.37
CA THR A 271 -1.96 23.94 7.61
C THR A 271 -0.44 24.04 7.79
N ARG A 272 0.04 23.95 9.02
CA ARG A 272 1.48 24.04 9.32
C ARG A 272 2.29 22.93 8.65
N VAL A 273 1.77 21.70 8.65
CA VAL A 273 2.43 20.57 7.99
C VAL A 273 2.37 20.71 6.47
N HIS A 274 1.22 21.14 5.93
CA HIS A 274 1.06 21.38 4.50
C HIS A 274 2.02 22.47 3.99
N ASP A 275 2.11 23.60 4.70
CA ASP A 275 3.05 24.69 4.35
C ASP A 275 4.51 24.23 4.38
N ALA A 276 4.87 23.36 5.34
CA ALA A 276 6.19 22.77 5.37
C ALA A 276 6.44 21.84 4.16
N TYR A 277 5.46 21.03 3.76
CA TYR A 277 5.59 20.17 2.59
C TYR A 277 5.76 20.97 1.30
N ARG A 278 5.02 22.06 1.14
CA ARG A 278 5.17 23.00 0.01
C ARG A 278 6.54 23.68 0.04
N ARG A 279 6.89 24.24 1.18
CA ARG A 279 8.14 25.00 1.34
C ARG A 279 9.38 24.21 1.00
N TYR A 280 9.40 22.95 1.38
CA TYR A 280 10.53 22.04 1.16
C TYR A 280 10.36 21.14 -0.07
N ASP A 281 9.27 21.33 -0.82
CA ASP A 281 8.96 20.53 -2.02
C ASP A 281 9.11 19.03 -1.79
N VAL A 282 8.47 18.54 -0.71
CA VAL A 282 8.67 17.18 -0.21
C VAL A 282 8.28 16.12 -1.26
N ALA A 283 7.29 16.41 -2.12
CA ALA A 283 6.88 15.51 -3.18
C ALA A 283 8.02 15.27 -4.18
N ARG A 284 8.65 16.35 -4.68
CA ARG A 284 9.80 16.26 -5.59
C ARG A 284 11.00 15.61 -4.91
N VAL A 285 11.38 16.08 -3.72
CA VAL A 285 12.55 15.52 -3.00
C VAL A 285 12.40 14.03 -2.74
N THR A 286 11.19 13.56 -2.38
CA THR A 286 10.92 12.14 -2.17
C THR A 286 11.07 11.36 -3.48
N THR A 287 10.64 11.91 -4.61
CA THR A 287 10.79 11.29 -5.93
C THR A 287 12.25 11.28 -6.38
N ASP A 288 12.94 12.41 -6.26
CA ASP A 288 14.36 12.56 -6.63
C ASP A 288 15.25 11.57 -5.86
N MET A 289 14.93 11.28 -4.61
CA MET A 289 15.65 10.29 -3.81
C MET A 289 15.68 8.90 -4.46
N TYR A 290 14.62 8.52 -5.19
CA TYR A 290 14.54 7.23 -5.89
C TYR A 290 15.09 7.28 -7.33
N LEU A 291 15.11 8.45 -7.94
CA LEU A 291 15.50 8.62 -9.35
C LEU A 291 16.95 9.08 -9.51
N SER A 292 17.55 9.64 -8.48
CA SER A 292 18.94 10.11 -8.53
C SER A 292 19.94 8.97 -8.40
N ASP A 293 21.01 9.07 -9.18
CA ASP A 293 22.16 8.18 -9.09
C ASP A 293 22.93 8.44 -7.79
N MET A 294 22.58 7.69 -6.74
CA MET A 294 23.35 7.74 -5.50
C MET A 294 24.64 6.92 -5.65
N MET A 295 25.76 7.60 -5.72
CA MET A 295 27.08 6.97 -5.70
C MET A 295 27.47 6.63 -4.26
N PRO A 296 27.58 5.34 -3.89
CA PRO A 296 28.05 5.00 -2.56
C PRO A 296 29.50 5.39 -2.39
N VAL A 297 29.79 6.22 -1.38
CA VAL A 297 31.18 6.66 -1.07
C VAL A 297 31.99 5.58 -0.36
N MET A 298 31.30 4.63 0.30
CA MET A 298 31.95 3.44 0.88
C MET A 298 30.96 2.29 1.03
N LYS A 299 31.48 1.08 1.18
CA LYS A 299 30.63 -0.09 1.41
C LYS A 299 30.02 -0.05 2.83
N PRO A 300 28.79 -0.59 3.05
CA PRO A 300 28.18 -0.67 4.36
C PRO A 300 29.06 -1.37 5.41
N SER A 301 29.82 -2.39 5.05
CA SER A 301 30.79 -3.06 5.94
C SER A 301 31.88 -2.11 6.42
N ASP A 302 32.41 -1.30 5.52
CA ASP A 302 33.51 -0.35 5.85
C ASP A 302 32.97 0.81 6.71
N ALA A 303 31.75 1.26 6.42
CA ALA A 303 31.03 2.23 7.25
C ALA A 303 30.78 1.70 8.67
N TYR A 304 30.41 0.42 8.80
CA TYR A 304 30.24 -0.25 10.09
C TYR A 304 31.55 -0.30 10.87
N GLU A 305 32.67 -0.63 10.21
CA GLU A 305 33.99 -0.59 10.82
C GLU A 305 34.36 0.81 11.32
N CYS A 306 34.09 1.85 10.55
CA CYS A 306 34.26 3.24 10.97
C CYS A 306 33.44 3.58 12.22
N LEU A 307 32.17 3.14 12.25
CA LEU A 307 31.26 3.38 13.37
C LEU A 307 31.76 2.67 14.66
N THR A 308 32.13 1.39 14.56
CA THR A 308 32.56 0.57 15.69
C THR A 308 33.88 1.05 16.26
N HIS A 309 34.77 1.56 15.42
CA HIS A 309 36.06 2.13 15.85
C HIS A 309 36.01 3.64 16.19
N ARG A 310 34.81 4.21 16.29
CA ARG A 310 34.58 5.64 16.61
C ARG A 310 35.30 6.60 15.66
N LYS A 311 35.42 6.24 14.38
CA LYS A 311 35.97 7.06 13.30
C LYS A 311 34.89 7.86 12.58
N VAL A 312 33.80 8.17 13.27
CA VAL A 312 32.65 8.94 12.74
C VAL A 312 32.40 10.13 13.65
N GLU A 313 32.07 11.24 13.04
CA GLU A 313 31.67 12.46 13.72
C GLU A 313 30.15 12.65 13.55
N ARG A 314 29.50 13.19 14.58
CA ARG A 314 28.10 13.57 14.52
C ARG A 314 28.05 15.04 14.17
N VAL A 315 27.65 15.34 12.95
CA VAL A 315 27.49 16.71 12.46
C VAL A 315 25.99 17.06 12.41
N PRO A 316 25.56 18.20 12.96
CA PRO A 316 24.21 18.73 12.77
C PRO A 316 23.89 18.88 11.28
N ILE A 317 22.62 18.66 10.90
CA ILE A 317 22.21 18.66 9.48
C ILE A 317 22.38 20.04 8.82
N ASP A 318 22.29 21.10 9.59
CA ASP A 318 22.47 22.49 9.17
C ASP A 318 23.95 22.88 8.97
N GLU A 319 24.88 22.05 9.44
CA GLU A 319 26.31 22.19 9.22
C GLU A 319 26.84 21.32 8.07
N LEU A 320 25.98 20.51 7.45
CA LEU A 320 26.35 19.76 6.24
C LEU A 320 26.38 20.69 5.05
N GLU A 321 27.55 20.91 4.49
CA GLU A 321 27.69 21.56 3.19
C GLU A 321 27.26 20.60 2.09
N GLY A 322 26.33 21.05 1.20
CA GLY A 322 25.76 20.28 0.10
C GLY A 322 26.72 20.03 -1.06
#